data_563c878e791cc0b84fc6991da523f368
#
_entry.id   563c878e791cc0b84fc6991da523f368
#
_cell.length_a   1.000
_cell.length_b   1.000
_cell.length_c   1.000
_cell.angle_alpha   90.00
_cell.angle_beta   90.00
_cell.angle_gamma   90.00
#
_symmetry.space_group_name_H-M   'P 1'
#
loop_
_entity.id
_entity.type
_entity.pdbx_description
1 polymer ?
#
loop_
_entity_poly.entity_id
_entity_poly.type
_entity_poly.pdbx_seq_one_letter_code
_entity_poly.pdbx_strand_id
1 'polypeptide(L)'
;MLQREDETNGILKQAKENGIGYIAFSPLAQGLLTDRYLSGIPGNSRMAKNFFLRKEQLTPEHQIKIQKLSALASGRGQTLAELALAWILKDDFVTSVIVGTSSVRQMDMDLNAVKNTKFSKEELAMIDEILAIM
;
A
#
# COMPACT_ATOMS: atom_id res chain seq x y z
N MET A 1 -3.44 2.29 2.45
CA MET A 1 -3.23 1.21 3.42
C MET A 1 -2.72 1.72 4.77
N LEU A 2 -1.57 2.39 4.89
CA LEU A 2 -1.07 2.90 6.18
C LEU A 2 -1.93 4.04 6.75
N GLN A 3 -2.49 4.89 5.91
CA GLN A 3 -3.47 5.93 6.28
C GLN A 3 -4.85 5.46 5.85
N ARG A 4 -5.79 5.36 6.80
CA ARG A 4 -7.12 4.78 6.58
C ARG A 4 -8.26 5.73 6.96
N GLU A 5 -7.95 6.99 7.15
CA GLU A 5 -8.93 7.99 7.58
C GLU A 5 -10.13 8.07 6.64
N ASP A 6 -9.89 8.00 5.32
CA ASP A 6 -10.95 8.08 4.31
C ASP A 6 -11.88 6.85 4.28
N GLU A 7 -11.42 5.70 4.79
CA GLU A 7 -12.30 4.53 4.99
C GLU A 7 -13.25 4.73 6.19
N THR A 8 -12.79 5.42 7.23
CA THR A 8 -13.49 5.52 8.52
C THR A 8 -14.31 6.79 8.67
N ASN A 9 -13.94 7.88 7.98
CA ASN A 9 -14.64 9.18 8.06
C ASN A 9 -15.90 9.28 7.18
N GLY A 10 -16.20 8.24 6.38
CA GLY A 10 -17.39 8.16 5.54
C GLY A 10 -17.26 8.79 4.15
N ILE A 11 -16.12 9.41 3.80
CA ILE A 11 -15.91 10.04 2.48
C ILE A 11 -16.09 9.04 1.34
N LEU A 12 -15.50 7.86 1.42
CA LEU A 12 -15.62 6.83 0.38
C LEU A 12 -17.07 6.41 0.18
N LYS A 13 -17.80 6.22 1.26
CA LYS A 13 -19.23 5.86 1.21
C LYS A 13 -20.05 6.98 0.53
N GLN A 14 -19.85 8.22 0.93
CA GLN A 14 -20.56 9.36 0.35
C GLN A 14 -20.23 9.56 -1.12
N ALA A 15 -18.97 9.41 -1.52
CA ALA A 15 -18.57 9.49 -2.91
C ALA A 15 -19.35 8.45 -3.76
N LYS A 16 -19.37 7.20 -3.30
CA LYS A 16 -20.09 6.12 -3.99
C LYS A 16 -21.61 6.38 -4.08
N GLU A 17 -22.23 6.77 -2.97
CA GLU A 17 -23.69 7.05 -2.93
C GLU A 17 -24.11 8.19 -3.87
N ASN A 18 -23.21 9.12 -4.15
CA ASN A 18 -23.44 10.25 -5.05
C ASN A 18 -22.89 10.03 -6.47
N GLY A 19 -22.42 8.83 -6.81
CA GLY A 19 -21.86 8.53 -8.12
C GLY A 19 -20.55 9.27 -8.43
N ILE A 20 -19.79 9.67 -7.39
CA ILE A 20 -18.53 10.39 -7.51
C ILE A 20 -17.40 9.38 -7.46
N GLY A 21 -16.51 9.41 -8.47
CA GLY A 21 -15.30 8.59 -8.48
C GLY A 21 -14.29 9.06 -7.45
N TYR A 22 -13.67 8.13 -6.72
CA TYR A 22 -12.59 8.42 -5.78
C TYR A 22 -11.25 7.94 -6.36
N ILE A 23 -10.26 8.85 -6.42
CA ILE A 23 -8.92 8.56 -6.91
C ILE A 23 -7.94 8.68 -5.74
N ALA A 24 -7.30 7.56 -5.37
CA ALA A 24 -6.29 7.54 -4.32
C ALA A 24 -4.91 7.93 -4.87
N PHE A 25 -4.19 8.79 -4.14
CA PHE A 25 -2.82 9.18 -4.46
C PHE A 25 -1.83 8.60 -3.44
N SER A 26 -0.55 8.53 -3.81
CA SER A 26 0.53 7.98 -2.97
C SER A 26 0.22 6.59 -2.37
N PRO A 27 -0.31 5.64 -3.16
CA PRO A 27 -0.80 4.36 -2.65
C PRO A 27 0.28 3.52 -1.98
N LEU A 28 1.54 3.72 -2.35
CA LEU A 28 2.71 3.01 -1.81
C LEU A 28 3.41 3.78 -0.68
N ALA A 29 2.76 4.80 -0.10
CA ALA A 29 3.32 5.62 0.98
C ALA A 29 4.75 6.09 0.66
N GLN A 30 4.93 6.69 -0.52
CA GLN A 30 6.21 7.18 -1.05
C GLN A 30 7.29 6.09 -1.19
N GLY A 31 6.89 4.83 -1.26
CA GLY A 31 7.76 3.67 -1.41
C GLY A 31 7.98 2.87 -0.12
N LEU A 32 7.40 3.26 1.01
CA LEU A 32 7.44 2.46 2.25
C LEU A 32 6.81 1.09 2.05
N LEU A 33 5.72 1.01 1.30
CA LEU A 33 5.03 -0.24 0.97
C LEU A 33 5.63 -0.90 -0.28
N THR A 34 6.95 -1.05 -0.28
CA THR A 34 7.69 -1.80 -1.31
C THR A 34 8.75 -2.65 -0.63
N ASP A 35 9.22 -3.69 -1.31
CA ASP A 35 10.25 -4.59 -0.78
C ASP A 35 11.61 -3.89 -0.58
N ARG A 36 11.73 -2.65 -1.06
CA ARG A 36 12.97 -1.85 -0.98
C ARG A 36 13.47 -1.63 0.44
N TYR A 37 12.56 -1.54 1.42
CA TYR A 37 12.89 -1.22 2.82
C TYR A 37 12.86 -2.42 3.76
N LEU A 38 12.65 -3.64 3.25
CA LEU A 38 12.63 -4.88 4.06
C LEU A 38 13.96 -5.16 4.76
N SER A 39 15.07 -4.82 4.10
CA SER A 39 16.43 -5.05 4.61
C SER A 39 17.13 -3.77 5.09
N GLY A 40 16.36 -2.71 5.36
CA GLY A 40 16.89 -1.41 5.77
C GLY A 40 16.78 -0.33 4.70
N ILE A 41 17.53 0.76 4.86
CA ILE A 41 17.47 1.92 3.95
C ILE A 41 18.58 1.81 2.89
N PRO A 42 18.25 1.50 1.61
CA PRO A 42 19.27 1.50 0.55
C PRO A 42 19.83 2.90 0.33
N GLY A 43 21.16 3.01 0.12
CA GLY A 43 21.85 4.29 -0.02
C GLY A 43 21.38 5.15 -1.20
N ASN A 44 20.75 4.56 -2.22
CA ASN A 44 20.20 5.26 -3.39
C ASN A 44 18.67 5.50 -3.28
N SER A 45 18.05 5.18 -2.13
CA SER A 45 16.61 5.36 -1.93
C SER A 45 16.22 6.82 -1.73
N ARG A 46 14.92 7.13 -1.91
CA ARG A 46 14.35 8.46 -1.60
C ARG A 46 14.57 8.84 -0.14
N MET A 47 14.52 7.87 0.77
CA MET A 47 14.76 8.05 2.20
C MET A 47 16.22 8.37 2.49
N ALA A 48 17.18 7.74 1.80
CA ALA A 48 18.60 8.07 1.94
C ALA A 48 18.92 9.50 1.47
N LYS A 49 18.18 9.99 0.47
CA LYS A 49 18.31 11.35 -0.08
C LYS A 49 17.52 12.41 0.70
N ASN A 50 16.76 12.01 1.71
CA ASN A 50 15.98 12.90 2.60
C ASN A 50 15.00 13.85 1.87
N PHE A 51 14.47 13.45 0.71
CA PHE A 51 13.68 14.34 -0.14
C PHE A 51 12.25 14.51 0.36
N PHE A 52 11.39 13.49 0.27
CA PHE A 52 10.01 13.51 0.76
C PHE A 52 9.76 12.47 1.85
N LEU A 53 10.53 11.40 1.84
CA LEU A 53 10.46 10.32 2.82
C LEU A 53 11.62 10.48 3.80
N ARG A 54 11.32 10.82 5.04
CA ARG A 54 12.33 11.02 6.09
C ARG A 54 12.63 9.71 6.79
N LYS A 55 13.88 9.55 7.27
CA LYS A 55 14.32 8.34 8.01
C LYS A 55 13.48 8.10 9.26
N GLU A 56 13.01 9.17 9.91
CA GLU A 56 12.16 9.13 11.09
C GLU A 56 10.78 8.51 10.83
N GLN A 57 10.35 8.42 9.57
CA GLN A 57 9.09 7.77 9.18
C GLN A 57 9.21 6.24 9.14
N LEU A 58 10.43 5.68 9.10
CA LEU A 58 10.67 4.25 9.21
C LEU A 58 10.89 3.85 10.68
N THR A 59 9.84 3.97 11.47
CA THR A 59 9.87 3.56 12.89
C THR A 59 9.96 2.03 13.01
N PRO A 60 10.38 1.49 14.16
CA PRO A 60 10.37 0.05 14.41
C PRO A 60 8.99 -0.59 14.15
N GLU A 61 7.91 0.10 14.51
CA GLU A 61 6.54 -0.35 14.26
C GLU A 61 6.27 -0.45 12.76
N HIS A 62 6.67 0.56 11.96
CA HIS A 62 6.54 0.51 10.50
C HIS A 62 7.34 -0.63 9.88
N GLN A 63 8.54 -0.91 10.40
CA GLN A 63 9.35 -2.05 9.92
C GLN A 63 8.65 -3.38 10.18
N ILE A 64 8.08 -3.57 11.38
CA ILE A 64 7.31 -4.78 11.73
C ILE A 64 6.09 -4.93 10.81
N LYS A 65 5.33 -3.84 10.59
CA LYS A 65 4.18 -3.84 9.67
C LYS A 65 4.60 -4.23 8.26
N ILE A 66 5.65 -3.62 7.72
CA ILE A 66 6.18 -3.88 6.38
C ILE A 66 6.60 -5.35 6.24
N GLN A 67 7.32 -5.91 7.21
CA GLN A 67 7.75 -7.31 7.19
C GLN A 67 6.56 -8.27 7.20
N LYS A 68 5.57 -8.06 8.07
CA LYS A 68 4.38 -8.89 8.16
C LYS A 68 3.51 -8.79 6.90
N LEU A 69 3.31 -7.58 6.38
CA LEU A 69 2.57 -7.39 5.12
C LEU A 69 3.30 -8.02 3.94
N SER A 70 4.64 -7.98 3.90
CA SER A 70 5.42 -8.64 2.86
C SER A 70 5.31 -10.16 2.92
N ALA A 71 5.27 -10.75 4.12
CA ALA A 71 5.05 -12.18 4.29
C ALA A 71 3.65 -12.59 3.78
N LEU A 72 2.61 -11.78 4.10
CA LEU A 72 1.26 -12.00 3.59
C LEU A 72 1.21 -11.87 2.06
N ALA A 73 1.85 -10.86 1.49
CA ALA A 73 1.95 -10.66 0.04
C ALA A 73 2.59 -11.88 -0.65
N SER A 74 3.69 -12.39 -0.08
CA SER A 74 4.37 -13.58 -0.60
C SER A 74 3.46 -14.81 -0.59
N GLY A 75 2.66 -15.00 0.46
CA GLY A 75 1.65 -16.07 0.53
C GLY A 75 0.57 -15.96 -0.56
N ARG A 76 0.31 -14.76 -1.06
CA ARG A 76 -0.61 -14.48 -2.17
C ARG A 76 0.05 -14.52 -3.55
N GLY A 77 1.36 -14.77 -3.62
CA GLY A 77 2.13 -14.67 -4.87
C GLY A 77 2.29 -13.23 -5.37
N GLN A 78 2.24 -12.25 -4.48
CA GLN A 78 2.36 -10.82 -4.77
C GLN A 78 3.60 -10.24 -4.09
N THR A 79 4.13 -9.16 -4.65
CA THR A 79 5.05 -8.25 -3.94
C THR A 79 4.28 -7.39 -2.94
N LEU A 80 4.97 -6.77 -2.00
CA LEU A 80 4.34 -5.84 -1.05
C LEU A 80 3.65 -4.67 -1.77
N ALA A 81 4.23 -4.15 -2.85
CA ALA A 81 3.63 -3.10 -3.66
C ALA A 81 2.32 -3.57 -4.32
N GLU A 82 2.34 -4.75 -4.93
CA GLU A 82 1.14 -5.35 -5.53
C GLU A 82 0.05 -5.60 -4.49
N LEU A 83 0.40 -6.10 -3.30
CA LEU A 83 -0.56 -6.26 -2.20
C LEU A 83 -1.19 -4.92 -1.80
N ALA A 84 -0.37 -3.88 -1.63
CA ALA A 84 -0.86 -2.56 -1.22
C ALA A 84 -1.82 -1.95 -2.25
N LEU A 85 -1.48 -2.04 -3.53
CA LEU A 85 -2.33 -1.57 -4.63
C LEU A 85 -3.62 -2.39 -4.73
N ALA A 86 -3.51 -3.74 -4.69
CA ALA A 86 -4.65 -4.64 -4.71
C ALA A 86 -5.61 -4.36 -3.55
N TRP A 87 -5.06 -4.11 -2.34
CA TRP A 87 -5.87 -3.81 -1.16
C TRP A 87 -6.65 -2.50 -1.29
N ILE A 88 -6.06 -1.46 -1.90
CA ILE A 88 -6.77 -0.20 -2.15
C ILE A 88 -7.91 -0.43 -3.15
N LEU A 89 -7.72 -1.30 -4.13
CA LEU A 89 -8.67 -1.61 -5.20
C LEU A 89 -9.56 -2.83 -4.88
N LYS A 90 -9.61 -3.29 -3.61
CA LYS A 90 -10.31 -4.52 -3.20
C LYS A 90 -11.82 -4.49 -3.36
N ASP A 91 -12.38 -3.31 -3.39
CA ASP A 91 -13.80 -3.05 -3.53
C ASP A 91 -14.05 -1.89 -4.52
N ASP A 92 -15.30 -1.54 -4.71
CA ASP A 92 -15.71 -0.50 -5.68
C ASP A 92 -15.80 0.92 -5.07
N PHE A 93 -15.24 1.14 -3.87
CA PHE A 93 -15.17 2.48 -3.29
C PHE A 93 -14.09 3.35 -3.93
N VAL A 94 -12.96 2.75 -4.28
CA VAL A 94 -11.86 3.43 -4.96
C VAL A 94 -11.92 3.14 -6.46
N THR A 95 -12.09 4.18 -7.25
CA THR A 95 -12.21 4.07 -8.72
C THR A 95 -10.85 3.83 -9.37
N SER A 96 -9.81 4.49 -8.88
CA SER A 96 -8.47 4.42 -9.47
C SER A 96 -7.40 4.83 -8.47
N VAL A 97 -6.14 4.49 -8.77
CA VAL A 97 -4.97 4.90 -7.99
C VAL A 97 -3.97 5.62 -8.91
N ILE A 98 -3.32 6.66 -8.37
CA ILE A 98 -2.23 7.33 -9.06
C ILE A 98 -0.91 6.75 -8.56
N VAL A 99 -0.20 6.05 -9.43
CA VAL A 99 1.13 5.50 -9.15
C VAL A 99 2.21 6.29 -9.88
N GLY A 100 3.32 6.55 -9.20
CA GLY A 100 4.54 7.12 -9.80
C GLY A 100 5.58 6.03 -9.98
N THR A 101 6.03 5.79 -11.20
CA THR A 101 7.02 4.79 -11.52
C THR A 101 8.29 5.43 -12.09
N SER A 102 9.44 4.81 -11.85
CA SER A 102 10.74 5.27 -12.37
C SER A 102 11.29 4.38 -13.50
N SER A 103 10.61 3.29 -13.82
CA SER A 103 10.99 2.37 -14.90
C SER A 103 9.79 1.59 -15.42
N VAL A 104 9.87 1.12 -16.66
CA VAL A 104 8.87 0.22 -17.28
C VAL A 104 8.68 -1.02 -16.42
N ARG A 105 9.77 -1.64 -15.97
CA ARG A 105 9.70 -2.82 -15.10
C ARG A 105 8.86 -2.57 -13.84
N GLN A 106 9.06 -1.43 -13.17
CA GLN A 106 8.27 -1.07 -11.99
C GLN A 106 6.79 -0.89 -12.36
N MET A 107 6.50 -0.25 -13.50
CA MET A 107 5.15 -0.07 -13.99
C MET A 107 4.45 -1.41 -14.25
N ASP A 108 5.14 -2.35 -14.91
CA ASP A 108 4.61 -3.69 -15.16
C ASP A 108 4.29 -4.44 -13.86
N MET A 109 5.16 -4.33 -12.86
CA MET A 109 4.93 -4.91 -11.52
C MET A 109 3.70 -4.28 -10.85
N ASP A 110 3.59 -2.96 -10.85
CA ASP A 110 2.46 -2.25 -10.25
C ASP A 110 1.13 -2.62 -10.95
N LEU A 111 1.14 -2.79 -12.28
CA LEU A 111 -0.02 -3.23 -13.06
C LEU A 111 -0.44 -4.68 -12.74
N ASN A 112 0.44 -5.55 -12.28
CA ASN A 112 0.07 -6.90 -11.85
C ASN A 112 -0.89 -6.91 -10.66
N ALA A 113 -0.93 -5.85 -9.86
CA ALA A 113 -1.81 -5.75 -8.70
C ALA A 113 -3.29 -5.98 -9.07
N VAL A 114 -3.74 -5.53 -10.26
CA VAL A 114 -5.14 -5.67 -10.68
C VAL A 114 -5.56 -7.11 -10.97
N LYS A 115 -4.60 -8.03 -11.11
CA LYS A 115 -4.87 -9.44 -11.37
C LYS A 115 -5.36 -10.20 -10.14
N ASN A 116 -5.09 -9.69 -8.92
CA ASN A 116 -5.44 -10.34 -7.67
C ASN A 116 -5.88 -9.33 -6.61
N THR A 117 -7.04 -8.70 -6.83
CA THR A 117 -7.64 -7.70 -5.91
C THR A 117 -8.65 -8.31 -4.94
N LYS A 118 -8.95 -9.60 -5.03
CA LYS A 118 -9.88 -10.27 -4.12
C LYS A 118 -9.13 -10.73 -2.87
N PHE A 119 -9.73 -10.46 -1.72
CA PHE A 119 -9.22 -10.86 -0.41
C PHE A 119 -10.23 -11.73 0.30
N SER A 120 -9.76 -12.75 1.02
CA SER A 120 -10.58 -13.49 1.95
C SER A 120 -10.86 -12.66 3.21
N LYS A 121 -11.83 -13.05 3.99
CA LYS A 121 -12.12 -12.39 5.29
C LYS A 121 -10.94 -12.53 6.26
N GLU A 122 -10.28 -13.67 6.23
CA GLU A 122 -9.11 -13.98 7.04
C GLU A 122 -7.92 -13.09 6.66
N GLU A 123 -7.67 -12.90 5.36
CA GLU A 123 -6.62 -12.01 4.87
C GLU A 123 -6.87 -10.55 5.27
N LEU A 124 -8.11 -10.07 5.16
CA LEU A 124 -8.47 -8.72 5.60
C LEU A 124 -8.31 -8.55 7.10
N ALA A 125 -8.72 -9.54 7.91
CA ALA A 125 -8.52 -9.52 9.35
C ALA A 125 -7.03 -9.49 9.72
N MET A 126 -6.20 -10.32 9.08
CA MET A 126 -4.75 -10.29 9.28
C MET A 126 -4.14 -8.91 8.92
N ILE A 127 -4.59 -8.30 7.83
CA ILE A 127 -4.14 -6.95 7.45
C ILE A 127 -4.53 -5.94 8.54
N ASP A 128 -5.76 -5.99 9.03
CA ASP A 128 -6.24 -5.09 10.08
C ASP A 128 -5.43 -5.25 11.37
N GLU A 129 -5.14 -6.48 11.79
CA GLU A 129 -4.29 -6.77 12.94
C GLU A 129 -2.87 -6.23 12.77
N ILE A 130 -2.26 -6.44 11.59
CA ILE A 130 -0.92 -5.92 11.29
C ILE A 130 -0.89 -4.39 11.34
N LEU A 131 -1.91 -3.73 10.79
CA LEU A 131 -1.98 -2.28 10.74
C LEU A 131 -2.27 -1.67 12.12
N ALA A 132 -2.88 -2.42 13.04
CA ALA A 132 -3.13 -2.00 14.42
C ALA A 132 -1.91 -2.09 15.35
N ILE A 133 -0.78 -2.64 14.93
CA ILE A 133 0.46 -2.67 15.71
C ILE A 133 0.88 -1.24 16.04
N MET A 134 1.09 -0.96 17.32
CA MET A 134 1.55 0.33 17.85
C MET A 134 3.03 0.25 18.19
#